data_d44965107e0772b6a0a77b8e6f984cde
#
_entry.id   d44965107e0772b6a0a77b8e6f984cde
#
_cell.length_a   1.000
_cell.length_b   1.000
_cell.length_c   1.000
_cell.angle_alpha   90.00
_cell.angle_beta   90.00
_cell.angle_gamma   90.00
#
_symmetry.space_group_name_H-M   'P 1'
#
loop_
_entity.id
_entity.type
_entity.pdbx_description
1 polymer ?
#
loop_
_entity_poly.entity_id
_entity_poly.type
_entity_poly.pdbx_seq_one_letter_code
_entity_poly.pdbx_strand_id
1 'polypeptide(L)'
;MATLCGPAKTYDGDVQSDTVAQGFGSLGLMTSVLVTPDGKTMEAEAAHGTVTPHYRDHQAGKPTSTHPIASIFAWTRGLEFRGILDGNQELINFCKALEAVCIETVESGKMTKDLAICIHGNKVQHGRDYL
;
A
#
# COMPACT_ATOMS: atom_id res chain seq x y z
N MET A 1 21.48 -5.39 -8.28
CA MET A 1 20.28 -4.56 -8.32
C MET A 1 20.75 -3.12 -8.16
N ALA A 2 20.67 -2.30 -9.20
CA ALA A 2 21.16 -0.92 -9.15
C ALA A 2 20.14 -0.09 -8.36
N THR A 3 20.57 0.49 -7.25
CA THR A 3 19.77 1.42 -6.46
C THR A 3 19.73 2.73 -7.21
N LEU A 4 18.64 3.04 -7.90
CA LEU A 4 18.41 4.36 -8.47
C LEU A 4 18.02 5.29 -7.32
N CYS A 5 18.97 6.10 -6.85
CA CYS A 5 18.73 7.13 -5.87
C CYS A 5 18.87 8.49 -6.58
N GLY A 6 17.75 9.15 -6.84
CA GLY A 6 17.71 10.47 -7.45
C GLY A 6 17.05 11.48 -6.51
N PRO A 7 17.58 12.73 -6.39
CA PRO A 7 16.90 13.77 -5.65
C PRO A 7 15.66 14.23 -6.43
N ALA A 8 14.48 14.03 -5.85
CA ALA A 8 13.23 14.58 -6.37
C ALA A 8 12.62 15.52 -5.33
N LYS A 9 11.98 16.60 -5.79
CA LYS A 9 11.15 17.45 -4.91
C LYS A 9 9.96 16.62 -4.42
N THR A 10 9.41 16.96 -3.26
CA THR A 10 8.36 16.17 -2.60
C THR A 10 7.22 15.77 -3.53
N TYR A 11 6.68 16.71 -4.32
CA TYR A 11 5.61 16.41 -5.28
C TYR A 11 6.08 15.50 -6.42
N ASP A 12 7.23 15.79 -7.02
CA ASP A 12 7.77 15.00 -8.14
C ASP A 12 8.18 13.59 -7.70
N GLY A 13 8.67 13.46 -6.46
CA GLY A 13 9.02 12.19 -5.84
C GLY A 13 7.81 11.31 -5.56
N ASP A 14 6.70 11.90 -5.12
CA ASP A 14 5.43 11.24 -4.87
C ASP A 14 4.85 10.67 -6.18
N VAL A 15 4.76 11.48 -7.23
CA VAL A 15 4.31 11.05 -8.56
C VAL A 15 5.23 9.99 -9.16
N GLN A 16 6.55 10.10 -8.99
CA GLN A 16 7.50 9.13 -9.50
C GLN A 16 7.39 7.78 -8.81
N SER A 17 7.24 7.75 -7.48
CA SER A 17 7.09 6.50 -6.72
C SER A 17 5.78 5.80 -7.07
N ASP A 18 4.67 6.52 -7.21
CA ASP A 18 3.38 5.96 -7.65
C ASP A 18 3.48 5.37 -9.07
N THR A 19 4.11 6.08 -9.99
CA THR A 19 4.30 5.59 -11.37
C THR A 19 5.15 4.31 -11.41
N VAL A 20 6.21 4.25 -10.60
CA VAL A 20 7.07 3.06 -10.49
C VAL A 20 6.31 1.91 -9.84
N ALA A 21 5.56 2.14 -8.75
CA ALA A 21 4.75 1.13 -8.08
C ALA A 21 3.71 0.51 -9.01
N GLN A 22 3.00 1.32 -9.78
CA GLN A 22 2.05 0.86 -10.79
C GLN A 22 2.71 0.04 -11.90
N GLY A 23 3.89 0.45 -12.36
CA GLY A 23 4.63 -0.23 -13.42
C GLY A 23 5.15 -1.62 -13.03
N PHE A 24 5.42 -1.86 -11.75
CA PHE A 24 5.90 -3.14 -11.24
C PHE A 24 4.81 -4.03 -10.64
N GLY A 25 3.58 -3.53 -10.52
CA GLY A 25 2.45 -4.31 -9.98
C GLY A 25 2.65 -4.83 -8.55
N SER A 26 3.53 -4.20 -7.78
CA SER A 26 3.87 -4.63 -6.41
C SER A 26 3.06 -3.88 -5.38
N LEU A 27 2.19 -4.58 -4.67
CA LEU A 27 1.41 -4.03 -3.56
C LEU A 27 2.28 -3.41 -2.45
N GLY A 28 3.47 -3.96 -2.22
CA GLY A 28 4.41 -3.47 -1.22
C GLY A 28 5.04 -2.11 -1.56
N LEU A 29 4.95 -1.67 -2.82
CA LEU A 29 5.44 -0.36 -3.25
C LEU A 29 4.39 0.76 -3.10
N MET A 30 3.19 0.45 -2.65
CA MET A 30 2.11 1.42 -2.41
C MET A 30 2.23 2.12 -1.05
N THR A 31 3.39 2.04 -0.40
CA THR A 31 3.66 2.66 0.91
C THR A 31 4.88 3.56 0.80
N SER A 32 4.73 4.80 1.22
CA SER A 32 5.82 5.76 1.37
C SER A 32 6.43 5.65 2.76
N VAL A 33 7.75 5.68 2.85
CA VAL A 33 8.49 5.60 4.12
C VAL A 33 9.59 6.63 4.13
N LEU A 34 9.64 7.45 5.18
CA LEU A 34 10.69 8.39 5.50
C LEU A 34 11.41 7.94 6.77
N VAL A 35 12.72 7.93 6.74
CA VAL A 35 13.55 7.57 7.89
C VAL A 35 14.55 8.69 8.17
N THR A 36 14.69 9.07 9.45
CA THR A 36 15.69 10.07 9.85
C THR A 36 17.11 9.55 9.63
N PRO A 37 18.08 10.45 9.36
CA PRO A 37 19.47 10.04 9.11
C PRO A 37 20.11 9.24 10.25
N ASP A 38 19.65 9.42 11.48
CA ASP A 38 20.12 8.68 12.66
C ASP A 38 19.42 7.31 12.84
N GLY A 39 18.47 6.99 11.95
CA GLY A 39 17.73 5.72 11.96
C GLY A 39 16.80 5.50 13.17
N LYS A 40 16.47 6.56 13.92
CA LYS A 40 15.68 6.45 15.15
C LYS A 40 14.20 6.77 15.00
N THR A 41 13.85 7.46 13.93
CA THR A 41 12.47 7.87 13.66
C THR A 41 12.08 7.47 12.24
N MET A 42 10.90 6.94 12.10
CA MET A 42 10.31 6.55 10.82
C MET A 42 8.88 7.09 10.73
N GLU A 43 8.55 7.61 9.57
CA GLU A 43 7.20 7.92 9.15
C GLU A 43 6.82 6.99 8.01
N ALA A 44 5.66 6.37 8.10
CA ALA A 44 5.12 5.50 7.05
C ALA A 44 3.69 5.92 6.73
N GLU A 45 3.39 6.06 5.46
CA GLU A 45 2.07 6.46 4.98
C GLU A 45 1.65 5.64 3.75
N ALA A 46 0.35 5.63 3.46
CA ALA A 46 -0.12 5.14 2.18
C ALA A 46 0.32 6.11 1.07
N ALA A 47 0.83 5.58 -0.04
CA ALA A 47 1.31 6.39 -1.17
C ALA A 47 0.18 7.13 -1.92
N HIS A 48 -1.07 6.88 -1.58
CA HIS A 48 -2.24 7.58 -2.13
C HIS A 48 -2.90 8.50 -1.11
N GLY A 49 -3.61 9.54 -1.58
CA GLY A 49 -4.35 10.46 -0.73
C GLY A 49 -5.62 9.85 -0.12
N THR A 50 -6.36 10.68 0.60
CA THR A 50 -7.55 10.28 1.40
C THR A 50 -8.78 9.89 0.57
N VAL A 51 -8.73 9.97 -0.76
CA VAL A 51 -9.80 9.61 -1.71
C VAL A 51 -11.15 10.23 -1.30
N THR A 52 -11.15 11.51 -0.94
CA THR A 52 -12.30 12.26 -0.43
C THR A 52 -13.59 12.10 -1.27
N PRO A 53 -13.54 11.99 -2.62
CA PRO A 53 -14.73 11.75 -3.43
C PRO A 53 -15.48 10.47 -3.07
N HIS A 54 -14.77 9.38 -2.73
CA HIS A 54 -15.37 8.09 -2.38
C HIS A 54 -16.23 8.19 -1.11
N TYR A 55 -15.81 8.95 -0.11
CA TYR A 55 -16.61 9.15 1.10
C TYR A 55 -17.93 9.89 0.81
N ARG A 56 -17.89 10.93 -0.03
CA ARG A 56 -19.09 11.66 -0.46
C ARG A 56 -20.03 10.77 -1.28
N ASP A 57 -19.50 9.95 -2.16
CA ASP A 57 -20.29 8.99 -2.93
C ASP A 57 -20.92 7.93 -2.02
N HIS A 58 -20.17 7.42 -1.03
CA HIS A 58 -20.70 6.51 -0.03
C HIS A 58 -21.85 7.14 0.78
N GLN A 59 -21.70 8.39 1.24
CA GLN A 59 -22.77 9.13 1.92
C GLN A 59 -24.01 9.33 1.04
N ALA A 60 -23.83 9.45 -0.27
CA ALA A 60 -24.91 9.53 -1.25
C ALA A 60 -25.52 8.17 -1.62
N GLY A 61 -25.11 7.07 -0.96
CA GLY A 61 -25.59 5.71 -1.23
C GLY A 61 -25.04 5.09 -2.52
N LYS A 62 -24.00 5.66 -3.12
CA LYS A 62 -23.36 5.09 -4.30
C LYS A 62 -22.33 4.02 -3.92
N PRO A 63 -22.16 2.96 -4.72
CA PRO A 63 -21.13 1.97 -4.48
C PRO A 63 -19.74 2.58 -4.68
N THR A 64 -18.86 2.38 -3.71
CA THR A 64 -17.47 2.79 -3.75
C THR A 64 -16.55 1.61 -3.48
N SER A 65 -15.32 1.68 -3.96
CA SER A 65 -14.31 0.65 -3.75
C SER A 65 -12.95 1.30 -3.56
N THR A 66 -12.32 1.00 -2.42
CA THR A 66 -10.97 1.46 -2.10
C THR A 66 -10.26 0.32 -1.34
N HIS A 67 -9.17 -0.18 -1.89
CA HIS A 67 -8.43 -1.26 -1.23
C HIS A 67 -7.67 -0.75 0.01
N PRO A 68 -7.61 -1.53 1.09
CA PRO A 68 -6.95 -1.12 2.33
C PRO A 68 -5.45 -1.44 2.39
N ILE A 69 -4.89 -2.06 1.35
CA ILE A 69 -3.54 -2.65 1.37
C ILE A 69 -2.46 -1.61 1.72
N ALA A 70 -2.50 -0.43 1.09
CA ALA A 70 -1.52 0.61 1.35
C ALA A 70 -1.55 1.09 2.82
N SER A 71 -2.74 1.24 3.40
CA SER A 71 -2.88 1.58 4.83
C SER A 71 -2.38 0.47 5.74
N ILE A 72 -2.69 -0.80 5.43
CA ILE A 72 -2.19 -1.94 6.20
C ILE A 72 -0.66 -1.96 6.17
N PHE A 73 -0.05 -1.80 4.99
CA PHE A 73 1.41 -1.82 4.85
C PHE A 73 2.09 -0.63 5.51
N ALA A 74 1.47 0.56 5.51
CA ALA A 74 1.98 1.68 6.28
C ALA A 74 2.06 1.36 7.79
N TRP A 75 1.02 0.74 8.34
CA TRP A 75 1.02 0.29 9.73
C TRP A 75 2.04 -0.82 9.99
N THR A 76 2.11 -1.84 9.16
CA THR A 76 3.07 -2.96 9.37
C THR A 76 4.50 -2.47 9.29
N ARG A 77 4.83 -1.56 8.36
CA ARG A 77 6.17 -0.96 8.28
C ARG A 77 6.53 -0.17 9.53
N GLY A 78 5.63 0.68 10.03
CA GLY A 78 5.84 1.43 11.27
C GLY A 78 5.99 0.51 12.49
N LEU A 79 5.16 -0.51 12.61
CA LEU A 79 5.21 -1.48 13.71
C LEU A 79 6.45 -2.39 13.62
N GLU A 80 6.85 -2.82 12.43
CA GLU A 80 8.09 -3.59 12.24
C GLU A 80 9.31 -2.78 12.67
N PHE A 81 9.37 -1.51 12.25
CA PHE A 81 10.44 -0.60 12.67
C PHE A 81 10.47 -0.44 14.19
N ARG A 82 9.32 -0.27 14.84
CA ARG A 82 9.23 -0.23 16.30
C ARG A 82 9.67 -1.55 16.92
N GLY A 83 9.28 -2.68 16.35
CA GLY A 83 9.73 -4.00 16.79
C GLY A 83 11.25 -4.17 16.73
N ILE A 84 11.88 -3.63 15.70
CA ILE A 84 13.36 -3.63 15.57
C ILE A 84 14.01 -2.80 16.67
N LEU A 85 13.51 -1.58 16.93
CA LEU A 85 14.05 -0.70 17.97
C LEU A 85 13.92 -1.29 19.38
N ASP A 86 12.82 -2.02 19.65
CA ASP A 86 12.55 -2.64 20.95
C ASP A 86 13.11 -4.06 21.07
N GLY A 87 13.66 -4.63 20.02
CA GLY A 87 14.05 -6.05 19.97
C GLY A 87 12.87 -7.02 20.08
N ASN A 88 11.67 -6.60 19.70
CA ASN A 88 10.44 -7.40 19.78
C ASN A 88 10.24 -8.25 18.54
N GLN A 89 10.77 -9.47 18.56
CA GLN A 89 10.70 -10.40 17.42
C GLN A 89 9.26 -10.86 17.11
N GLU A 90 8.40 -10.97 18.11
CA GLU A 90 7.00 -11.36 17.91
C GLU A 90 6.24 -10.32 17.08
N LEU A 91 6.45 -9.03 17.38
CA LEU A 91 5.86 -7.95 16.60
C LEU A 91 6.36 -7.93 15.15
N ILE A 92 7.66 -8.14 14.95
CA ILE A 92 8.26 -8.24 13.59
C ILE A 92 7.63 -9.40 12.83
N ASN A 93 7.50 -10.57 13.44
CA ASN A 93 6.93 -11.76 12.82
C ASN A 93 5.45 -11.55 12.47
N PHE A 94 4.69 -10.89 13.36
CA PHE A 94 3.29 -10.52 13.09
C PHE A 94 3.16 -9.63 11.86
N CYS A 95 3.98 -8.58 11.76
CA CYS A 95 3.95 -7.67 10.61
C CYS A 95 4.23 -8.40 9.29
N LYS A 96 5.25 -9.24 9.27
CA LYS A 96 5.61 -10.04 8.09
C LYS A 96 4.52 -11.03 7.71
N ALA A 97 3.91 -11.70 8.69
CA ALA A 97 2.82 -12.63 8.45
C ALA A 97 1.59 -11.91 7.87
N LEU A 98 1.25 -10.73 8.39
CA LEU A 98 0.12 -9.94 7.89
C LEU A 98 0.35 -9.48 6.45
N GLU A 99 1.54 -8.99 6.12
CA GLU A 99 1.89 -8.60 4.74
C GLU A 99 1.81 -9.81 3.79
N ALA A 100 2.36 -10.96 4.18
CA ALA A 100 2.29 -12.18 3.38
C ALA A 100 0.85 -12.61 3.10
N VAL A 101 -0.01 -12.63 4.12
CA VAL A 101 -1.44 -12.98 3.97
C VAL A 101 -2.17 -12.00 3.04
N CYS A 102 -1.88 -10.70 3.11
CA CYS A 102 -2.45 -9.73 2.18
C CYS A 102 -2.07 -10.04 0.73
N ILE A 103 -0.79 -10.31 0.47
CA ILE A 103 -0.28 -10.65 -0.86
C ILE A 103 -0.94 -11.95 -1.37
N GLU A 104 -0.89 -13.02 -0.59
CA GLU A 104 -1.48 -14.32 -0.92
C GLU A 104 -2.98 -14.21 -1.22
N THR A 105 -3.71 -13.39 -0.44
CA THR A 105 -5.14 -13.16 -0.65
C THR A 105 -5.40 -12.53 -2.02
N VAL A 106 -4.65 -11.51 -2.39
CA VAL A 106 -4.78 -10.86 -3.69
C VAL A 106 -4.35 -11.79 -4.83
N GLU A 107 -3.24 -12.50 -4.68
CA GLU A 107 -2.75 -13.47 -5.66
C GLU A 107 -3.73 -14.64 -5.88
N SER A 108 -4.52 -14.99 -4.85
CA SER A 108 -5.59 -15.99 -4.97
C SER A 108 -6.83 -15.48 -5.74
N GLY A 109 -6.81 -14.23 -6.21
CA GLY A 109 -7.91 -13.58 -6.94
C GLY A 109 -8.98 -12.96 -6.04
N LYS A 110 -8.78 -12.91 -4.73
CA LYS A 110 -9.69 -12.26 -3.77
C LYS A 110 -9.25 -10.83 -3.56
N MET A 111 -9.91 -9.91 -4.23
CA MET A 111 -9.54 -8.49 -4.21
C MET A 111 -10.75 -7.57 -4.30
N THR A 112 -10.53 -6.30 -4.07
CA THR A 112 -11.52 -5.23 -4.23
C THR A 112 -11.63 -4.81 -5.70
N LYS A 113 -12.76 -4.21 -6.08
CA LYS A 113 -13.03 -3.80 -7.47
C LYS A 113 -11.97 -2.85 -8.04
N ASP A 114 -11.53 -1.87 -7.25
CA ASP A 114 -10.51 -0.89 -7.65
C ASP A 114 -9.17 -1.59 -7.98
N LEU A 115 -8.77 -2.56 -7.16
CA LEU A 115 -7.57 -3.34 -7.41
C LEU A 115 -7.72 -4.24 -8.64
N ALA A 116 -8.87 -4.87 -8.81
CA ALA A 116 -9.16 -5.67 -10.00
C ALA A 116 -9.12 -4.83 -11.29
N ILE A 117 -9.61 -3.59 -11.24
CA ILE A 117 -9.54 -2.65 -12.37
C ILE A 117 -8.07 -2.33 -12.71
N CYS A 118 -7.22 -2.14 -11.71
CA CYS A 118 -5.79 -1.89 -11.93
C CYS A 118 -5.09 -3.08 -12.62
N ILE A 119 -5.49 -4.31 -12.29
CA ILE A 119 -4.87 -5.54 -12.82
C ILE A 119 -5.45 -5.94 -14.17
N HIS A 120 -6.78 -5.91 -14.31
CA HIS A 120 -7.51 -6.47 -15.46
C HIS A 120 -8.15 -5.40 -16.37
N GLY A 121 -8.03 -4.12 -16.02
CA GLY A 121 -8.67 -3.01 -16.74
C GLY A 121 -10.16 -2.85 -16.40
N ASN A 122 -10.85 -1.95 -17.11
CA ASN A 122 -12.21 -1.51 -16.77
C ASN A 122 -13.32 -2.54 -17.01
N LYS A 123 -13.03 -3.72 -17.57
CA LYS A 123 -14.03 -4.73 -17.91
C LYS A 123 -14.15 -5.84 -16.85
N VAL A 124 -14.00 -5.50 -15.58
CA VAL A 124 -14.07 -6.45 -14.46
C VAL A 124 -15.52 -6.78 -14.08
N GLN A 125 -15.76 -8.02 -13.65
CA GLN A 125 -17.07 -8.53 -13.24
C GLN A 125 -17.06 -8.97 -11.78
N HIS A 126 -18.09 -8.57 -11.02
CA HIS A 126 -18.32 -9.01 -9.65
C HIS A 126 -18.50 -10.54 -9.58
N GLY A 127 -17.89 -11.16 -8.58
CA GLY A 127 -17.92 -12.61 -8.37
C GLY A 127 -16.96 -13.42 -9.25
N ARG A 128 -16.33 -12.80 -10.25
CA ARG A 128 -15.27 -13.41 -11.07
C ARG A 128 -13.92 -12.76 -10.84
N ASP A 129 -13.84 -11.43 -10.94
CA ASP A 129 -12.59 -10.68 -10.90
C ASP A 129 -12.42 -9.93 -9.56
N TYR A 130 -13.49 -9.76 -8.78
CA TYR A 130 -13.48 -9.18 -7.43
C TYR A 130 -14.67 -9.65 -6.60
N LEU A 131 -14.57 -9.49 -5.26
CA LEU A 131 -15.58 -9.83 -4.26
C LEU A 131 -16.41 -8.61 -3.86
#